data_4697e298125ac4d2db33fc7de011e2a2
#
_entry.id   4697e298125ac4d2db33fc7de011e2a2
#
_cell.length_a   1.000
_cell.length_b   1.000
_cell.length_c   1.000
_cell.angle_alpha   90.00
_cell.angle_beta   90.00
_cell.angle_gamma   90.00
#
_symmetry.space_group_name_H-M   'P 1'
#
loop_
_entity.id
_entity.type
_entity.pdbx_description
1 polymer ?
#
loop_
_entity_poly.entity_id
_entity_poly.type
_entity_poly.pdbx_seq_one_letter_code
_entity_poly.pdbx_strand_id
1 'polypeptide(L)'
;MKPRNIAIACGVAGVAVGLAAATGIVYRKQIKSAASLKRLTGYADGYDLYAIDIAYDYNLDRIIAAGVRDDQAYIDAVVAQVLPGVPAHVQAPQFACSAFVAVDAEGRVRTGRNYDFKDDTSALLVRNHPRGGYASIGFAALNNLGDNTPLDSVAGRAAALMGPFAQLDGVNECGVSVAVLTLDSKPCDQDTQRPVINTSLAIRLVLDRAATTQEAVDLLSAYDMHAMAGRDYHFFINDAAGDARVAE
;
A
#
# COMPACT_ATOMS: atom_id res chain seq x y z
N MET A 1 12.26 54.87 -18.41
CA MET A 1 12.07 53.44 -18.02
C MET A 1 11.88 52.63 -19.29
N LYS A 2 12.77 51.68 -19.59
CA LYS A 2 12.75 50.93 -20.85
C LYS A 2 11.76 49.76 -20.76
N PRO A 3 10.90 49.53 -21.78
CA PRO A 3 9.83 48.54 -21.74
C PRO A 3 10.31 47.06 -21.78
N ARG A 4 11.61 46.84 -21.70
CA ARG A 4 12.23 45.51 -21.82
C ARG A 4 12.05 44.57 -20.62
N ASN A 5 11.82 45.12 -19.42
CA ASN A 5 11.74 44.33 -18.18
C ASN A 5 10.35 43.77 -17.91
N ILE A 6 9.30 44.34 -18.51
CA ILE A 6 7.91 43.86 -18.32
C ILE A 6 7.65 42.58 -19.12
N ALA A 7 8.23 42.45 -20.34
CA ALA A 7 8.06 41.28 -21.18
C ALA A 7 8.73 40.03 -20.61
N ILE A 8 9.86 40.17 -19.90
CA ILE A 8 10.57 39.03 -19.27
C ILE A 8 9.82 38.56 -18.01
N ALA A 9 9.28 39.49 -17.22
CA ALA A 9 8.47 39.10 -16.05
C ALA A 9 7.18 38.38 -16.40
N CYS A 10 6.49 38.79 -17.45
CA CYS A 10 5.29 38.09 -17.94
C CYS A 10 5.61 36.70 -18.51
N GLY A 11 6.75 36.54 -19.20
CA GLY A 11 7.21 35.27 -19.73
C GLY A 11 7.53 34.24 -18.63
N VAL A 12 8.25 34.67 -17.59
CA VAL A 12 8.60 33.80 -16.44
C VAL A 12 7.35 33.44 -15.63
N ALA A 13 6.44 34.36 -15.40
CA ALA A 13 5.18 34.08 -14.71
C ALA A 13 4.30 33.13 -15.53
N GLY A 14 4.22 33.31 -16.84
CA GLY A 14 3.46 32.42 -17.73
C GLY A 14 4.01 30.99 -17.76
N VAL A 15 5.34 30.82 -17.77
CA VAL A 15 6.00 29.50 -17.69
C VAL A 15 5.77 28.86 -16.33
N ALA A 16 5.90 29.61 -15.24
CA ALA A 16 5.65 29.09 -13.89
C ALA A 16 4.19 28.65 -13.69
N VAL A 17 3.22 29.42 -14.18
CA VAL A 17 1.79 29.06 -14.15
C VAL A 17 1.51 27.84 -15.04
N GLY A 18 2.12 27.77 -16.22
CA GLY A 18 1.99 26.63 -17.11
C GLY A 18 2.55 25.33 -16.50
N LEU A 19 3.72 25.40 -15.84
CA LEU A 19 4.30 24.26 -15.12
C LEU A 19 3.45 23.83 -13.93
N ALA A 20 2.92 24.79 -13.14
CA ALA A 20 2.04 24.48 -12.02
C ALA A 20 0.71 23.85 -12.49
N ALA A 21 0.13 24.33 -13.60
CA ALA A 21 -1.07 23.76 -14.18
C ALA A 21 -0.81 22.35 -14.74
N ALA A 22 0.32 22.13 -15.45
CA ALA A 22 0.71 20.82 -15.95
C ALA A 22 0.95 19.83 -14.80
N THR A 23 1.62 20.25 -13.72
CA THR A 23 1.82 19.45 -12.52
C THR A 23 0.49 19.11 -11.84
N GLY A 24 -0.43 20.07 -11.74
CA GLY A 24 -1.76 19.82 -11.19
C GLY A 24 -2.59 18.82 -12.00
N ILE A 25 -2.44 18.80 -13.32
CA ILE A 25 -3.09 17.81 -14.19
C ILE A 25 -2.50 16.42 -13.97
N VAL A 26 -1.17 16.29 -13.94
CA VAL A 26 -0.45 15.02 -13.75
C VAL A 26 -0.80 14.39 -12.39
N TYR A 27 -0.82 15.16 -11.33
CA TYR A 27 -1.08 14.67 -9.96
C TYR A 27 -2.53 14.83 -9.49
N ARG A 28 -3.47 15.14 -10.39
CA ARG A 28 -4.87 15.40 -10.03
C ARG A 28 -5.49 14.30 -9.16
N LYS A 29 -5.23 13.05 -9.48
CA LYS A 29 -5.77 11.90 -8.75
C LYS A 29 -5.08 11.72 -7.40
N GLN A 30 -3.76 11.93 -7.32
CA GLN A 30 -3.00 11.93 -6.07
C GLN A 30 -3.47 13.05 -5.14
N ILE A 31 -3.66 14.26 -5.68
CA ILE A 31 -4.22 15.39 -4.92
C ILE A 31 -5.62 15.05 -4.40
N LYS A 32 -6.47 14.43 -5.22
CA LYS A 32 -7.81 13.98 -4.79
C LYS A 32 -7.71 12.94 -3.66
N SER A 33 -6.80 11.97 -3.76
CA SER A 33 -6.56 10.99 -2.70
C SER A 33 -6.05 11.66 -1.42
N ALA A 34 -5.05 12.52 -1.50
CA ALA A 34 -4.54 13.27 -0.35
C ALA A 34 -5.59 14.17 0.31
N ALA A 35 -6.51 14.74 -0.48
CA ALA A 35 -7.63 15.54 0.03
C ALA A 35 -8.70 14.70 0.75
N SER A 36 -8.81 13.41 0.42
CA SER A 36 -9.75 12.49 1.09
C SER A 36 -9.28 12.05 2.47
N LEU A 37 -7.99 12.26 2.78
CA LEU A 37 -7.41 11.87 4.06
C LEU A 37 -8.11 12.57 5.23
N LYS A 38 -8.60 11.78 6.16
CA LYS A 38 -9.27 12.27 7.36
C LYS A 38 -8.91 11.44 8.58
N ARG A 39 -8.84 12.08 9.73
CA ARG A 39 -8.77 11.45 11.03
C ARG A 39 -10.16 10.94 11.40
N LEU A 40 -10.28 9.65 11.70
CA LEU A 40 -11.53 9.02 12.12
C LEU A 40 -11.72 9.09 13.63
N THR A 41 -10.67 8.82 14.38
CA THR A 41 -10.66 8.87 15.84
C THR A 41 -9.27 9.24 16.33
N GLY A 42 -9.21 9.87 17.50
CA GLY A 42 -8.01 10.15 18.24
C GLY A 42 -8.08 9.49 19.60
N TYR A 43 -6.97 8.95 20.04
CA TYR A 43 -6.83 8.29 21.33
C TYR A 43 -6.02 9.15 22.31
N ALA A 44 -6.19 8.92 23.61
CA ALA A 44 -5.55 9.70 24.64
C ALA A 44 -4.02 9.53 24.70
N ASP A 45 -3.52 8.43 24.15
CA ASP A 45 -2.09 8.10 24.04
C ASP A 45 -1.40 8.80 22.87
N GLY A 46 -2.15 9.56 22.04
CA GLY A 46 -1.62 10.30 20.90
C GLY A 46 -1.54 9.51 19.61
N TYR A 47 -1.96 8.25 19.59
CA TYR A 47 -2.09 7.45 18.38
C TYR A 47 -3.50 7.58 17.81
N ASP A 48 -3.60 7.58 16.50
CA ASP A 48 -4.83 7.93 15.78
C ASP A 48 -5.20 6.88 14.73
N LEU A 49 -6.48 6.84 14.38
CA LEU A 49 -6.97 6.15 13.21
C LEU A 49 -7.31 7.16 12.12
N TYR A 50 -6.70 7.00 10.96
CA TYR A 50 -6.97 7.77 9.76
C TYR A 50 -7.62 6.91 8.67
N ALA A 51 -8.20 7.56 7.66
CA ALA A 51 -8.69 6.90 6.46
C ALA A 51 -8.33 7.72 5.21
N ILE A 52 -8.05 7.01 4.11
CA ILE A 52 -7.78 7.58 2.80
C ILE A 52 -8.49 6.79 1.71
N ASP A 53 -9.00 7.50 0.68
CA ASP A 53 -9.56 6.91 -0.54
C ASP A 53 -8.56 7.09 -1.68
N ILE A 54 -8.09 5.99 -2.26
CA ILE A 54 -7.11 6.00 -3.34
C ILE A 54 -7.82 6.13 -4.69
N ALA A 55 -7.66 7.29 -5.33
CA ALA A 55 -8.28 7.63 -6.61
C ALA A 55 -7.34 7.51 -7.81
N TYR A 56 -6.02 7.36 -7.58
CA TYR A 56 -5.04 7.19 -8.63
C TYR A 56 -4.85 5.70 -8.97
N ASP A 57 -4.39 5.45 -10.18
CA ASP A 57 -4.01 4.14 -10.65
C ASP A 57 -2.52 3.94 -10.39
N TYR A 58 -2.17 2.98 -9.54
CA TYR A 58 -0.78 2.68 -9.16
C TYR A 58 -0.08 1.70 -10.11
N ASN A 59 -0.80 1.18 -11.12
CA ASN A 59 -0.26 0.35 -12.18
C ASN A 59 0.61 -0.82 -11.67
N LEU A 60 -0.01 -1.75 -10.94
CA LEU A 60 0.66 -2.87 -10.27
C LEU A 60 1.57 -3.67 -11.22
N ASP A 61 1.16 -3.88 -12.48
CA ASP A 61 1.95 -4.62 -13.46
C ASP A 61 3.30 -3.95 -13.77
N ARG A 62 3.34 -2.62 -13.80
CA ARG A 62 4.60 -1.91 -14.00
C ARG A 62 5.54 -2.03 -12.81
N ILE A 63 5.00 -2.03 -11.59
CA ILE A 63 5.81 -2.22 -10.39
C ILE A 63 6.40 -3.62 -10.38
N ILE A 64 5.60 -4.64 -10.66
CA ILE A 64 6.07 -6.04 -10.75
C ILE A 64 7.11 -6.19 -11.87
N ALA A 65 6.85 -5.62 -13.06
CA ALA A 65 7.75 -5.70 -14.19
C ALA A 65 9.11 -4.99 -13.98
N ALA A 66 9.19 -4.04 -13.05
CA ALA A 66 10.44 -3.38 -12.69
C ALA A 66 11.44 -4.34 -12.00
N GLY A 67 10.95 -5.43 -11.42
CA GLY A 67 11.76 -6.44 -10.73
C GLY A 67 12.23 -5.94 -9.35
N VAL A 68 11.67 -6.50 -8.30
CA VAL A 68 11.91 -6.03 -6.91
C VAL A 68 12.76 -7.06 -6.15
N ARG A 69 14.05 -7.09 -6.44
CA ARG A 69 15.00 -7.99 -5.80
C ARG A 69 15.62 -7.47 -4.49
N ASP A 70 15.28 -6.27 -4.09
CA ASP A 70 15.62 -5.68 -2.79
C ASP A 70 14.61 -4.60 -2.41
N ASP A 71 14.63 -4.21 -1.14
CA ASP A 71 13.68 -3.23 -0.59
C ASP A 71 13.79 -1.86 -1.26
N GLN A 72 14.98 -1.42 -1.66
CA GLN A 72 15.16 -0.12 -2.31
C GLN A 72 14.59 -0.13 -3.74
N ALA A 73 14.85 -1.20 -4.51
CA ALA A 73 14.27 -1.37 -5.84
C ALA A 73 12.74 -1.37 -5.79
N TYR A 74 12.17 -2.02 -4.78
CA TYR A 74 10.73 -1.99 -4.53
C TYR A 74 10.22 -0.56 -4.27
N ILE A 75 10.86 0.16 -3.34
CA ILE A 75 10.49 1.54 -3.00
C ILE A 75 10.54 2.43 -4.24
N ASP A 76 11.63 2.36 -5.00
CA ASP A 76 11.83 3.16 -6.22
C ASP A 76 10.74 2.86 -7.27
N ALA A 77 10.40 1.58 -7.47
CA ALA A 77 9.36 1.16 -8.41
C ALA A 77 7.98 1.69 -8.00
N VAL A 78 7.63 1.61 -6.71
CA VAL A 78 6.36 2.13 -6.17
C VAL A 78 6.31 3.65 -6.28
N VAL A 79 7.35 4.35 -5.84
CA VAL A 79 7.44 5.82 -5.89
C VAL A 79 7.32 6.33 -7.32
N ALA A 80 7.96 5.66 -8.29
CA ALA A 80 7.87 6.03 -9.70
C ALA A 80 6.43 5.99 -10.25
N GLN A 81 5.55 5.16 -9.67
CA GLN A 81 4.14 5.08 -10.08
C GLN A 81 3.22 6.00 -9.25
N VAL A 82 3.51 6.16 -7.95
CA VAL A 82 2.65 6.92 -7.01
C VAL A 82 2.98 8.40 -7.02
N LEU A 83 4.27 8.75 -6.89
CA LEU A 83 4.80 10.11 -6.75
C LEU A 83 6.06 10.30 -7.61
N PRO A 84 5.97 10.23 -8.95
CA PRO A 84 7.14 10.33 -9.82
C PRO A 84 7.94 11.61 -9.54
N GLY A 85 9.26 11.43 -9.31
CA GLY A 85 10.20 12.53 -9.05
C GLY A 85 10.27 13.00 -7.59
N VAL A 86 9.59 12.33 -6.66
CA VAL A 86 9.69 12.61 -5.22
C VAL A 86 10.54 11.51 -4.56
N PRO A 87 11.65 11.82 -3.88
CA PRO A 87 12.39 10.82 -3.13
C PRO A 87 11.58 10.35 -1.93
N ALA A 88 11.49 9.04 -1.71
CA ALA A 88 10.86 8.45 -0.54
C ALA A 88 11.74 7.36 0.05
N HIS A 89 11.75 7.26 1.38
CA HIS A 89 12.34 6.17 2.12
C HIS A 89 11.22 5.51 2.91
N VAL A 90 11.15 4.18 2.86
CA VAL A 90 10.23 3.39 3.65
C VAL A 90 11.07 2.47 4.53
N GLN A 91 10.76 2.42 5.81
CA GLN A 91 11.39 1.46 6.73
C GLN A 91 10.57 0.18 6.77
N ALA A 92 11.26 -0.92 6.80
CA ALA A 92 10.65 -2.22 6.90
C ALA A 92 10.28 -2.53 8.36
N PRO A 93 9.04 -2.93 8.65
CA PRO A 93 8.54 -3.10 10.02
C PRO A 93 8.98 -4.41 10.66
N GLN A 94 9.02 -4.40 12.01
CA GLN A 94 9.10 -5.60 12.83
C GLN A 94 7.78 -5.79 13.57
N PHE A 95 7.06 -6.87 13.30
CA PHE A 95 5.77 -7.13 13.95
C PHE A 95 5.58 -8.61 14.28
N ALA A 96 4.72 -8.89 15.25
CA ALA A 96 4.10 -10.17 15.51
C ALA A 96 2.61 -10.04 15.16
N CYS A 97 1.96 -11.15 14.84
CA CYS A 97 0.58 -11.12 14.36
C CYS A 97 -0.16 -12.41 14.68
N SER A 98 -1.48 -12.33 14.74
CA SER A 98 -2.36 -13.48 14.71
C SER A 98 -3.54 -13.25 13.78
N ALA A 99 -4.05 -14.33 13.18
CA ALA A 99 -5.24 -14.28 12.33
C ALA A 99 -6.03 -15.58 12.48
N PHE A 100 -7.35 -15.48 12.30
CA PHE A 100 -8.24 -16.64 12.31
C PHE A 100 -9.43 -16.40 11.39
N VAL A 101 -10.08 -17.48 10.99
CA VAL A 101 -11.38 -17.48 10.35
C VAL A 101 -12.36 -18.29 11.19
N ALA A 102 -13.60 -17.83 11.27
CA ALA A 102 -14.68 -18.51 11.97
C ALA A 102 -16.00 -18.29 11.22
N VAL A 103 -16.95 -19.18 11.46
CA VAL A 103 -18.33 -19.04 10.96
C VAL A 103 -19.21 -18.67 12.14
N ASP A 104 -19.95 -17.56 12.03
CA ASP A 104 -20.87 -17.13 13.09
C ASP A 104 -22.16 -17.95 13.12
N ALA A 105 -23.02 -17.71 14.10
CA ALA A 105 -24.27 -18.46 14.28
C ALA A 105 -25.24 -18.30 13.10
N GLU A 106 -25.10 -17.24 12.31
CA GLU A 106 -25.90 -16.97 11.11
C GLU A 106 -25.26 -17.55 9.84
N GLY A 107 -24.18 -18.33 9.95
CA GLY A 107 -23.46 -18.94 8.84
C GLY A 107 -22.55 -18.01 8.05
N ARG A 108 -22.26 -16.81 8.59
CA ARG A 108 -21.39 -15.83 7.91
C ARG A 108 -19.92 -16.06 8.27
N VAL A 109 -19.06 -16.06 7.27
CA VAL A 109 -17.61 -16.13 7.45
C VAL A 109 -17.10 -14.83 8.06
N ARG A 110 -16.31 -14.94 9.11
CA ARG A 110 -15.67 -13.84 9.83
C ARG A 110 -14.18 -14.06 9.86
N THR A 111 -13.43 -13.06 9.46
CA THR A 111 -11.97 -13.04 9.60
C THR A 111 -11.61 -12.09 10.74
N GLY A 112 -10.83 -12.58 11.69
CA GLY A 112 -10.22 -11.78 12.74
C GLY A 112 -8.72 -11.68 12.53
N ARG A 113 -8.16 -10.50 12.80
CA ARG A 113 -6.72 -10.26 12.67
C ARG A 113 -6.26 -9.31 13.75
N ASN A 114 -5.17 -9.66 14.42
CA ASN A 114 -4.49 -8.81 15.39
C ASN A 114 -3.09 -8.48 14.87
N TYR A 115 -2.77 -7.19 14.87
CA TYR A 115 -1.46 -6.66 14.50
C TYR A 115 -0.74 -6.23 15.75
N ASP A 116 0.25 -7.03 16.14
CA ASP A 116 1.05 -6.80 17.34
C ASP A 116 2.40 -6.20 16.90
N PHE A 117 2.62 -4.96 17.26
CA PHE A 117 3.83 -4.25 16.97
C PHE A 117 4.59 -3.95 18.28
N LYS A 118 5.92 -3.89 18.22
CA LYS A 118 6.73 -3.60 19.41
C LYS A 118 6.59 -2.16 19.87
N ASP A 119 6.32 -1.27 18.92
CA ASP A 119 6.16 0.16 19.16
C ASP A 119 4.72 0.56 18.80
N ASP A 120 4.14 1.45 19.59
CA ASP A 120 2.82 1.98 19.29
C ASP A 120 2.81 2.74 17.96
N THR A 121 1.74 2.60 17.21
CA THR A 121 1.60 3.21 15.89
C THR A 121 0.17 3.66 15.62
N SER A 122 0.03 4.79 14.95
CA SER A 122 -1.23 5.17 14.33
C SER A 122 -1.55 4.26 13.15
N ALA A 123 -2.83 4.10 12.84
CA ALA A 123 -3.29 3.25 11.74
C ALA A 123 -3.93 4.06 10.60
N LEU A 124 -3.74 3.60 9.38
CA LEU A 124 -4.36 4.15 8.19
C LEU A 124 -5.26 3.11 7.52
N LEU A 125 -6.56 3.38 7.51
CA LEU A 125 -7.54 2.64 6.73
C LEU A 125 -7.44 3.09 5.27
N VAL A 126 -7.04 2.18 4.39
CA VAL A 126 -6.84 2.46 2.95
C VAL A 126 -7.95 1.82 2.15
N ARG A 127 -8.69 2.62 1.39
CA ARG A 127 -9.67 2.13 0.41
C ARG A 127 -9.10 2.26 -0.98
N ASN A 128 -9.01 1.14 -1.69
CA ASN A 128 -8.43 1.06 -3.02
C ASN A 128 -9.51 0.80 -4.06
N HIS A 129 -9.37 1.46 -5.21
CA HIS A 129 -10.22 1.25 -6.38
C HIS A 129 -9.31 1.18 -7.62
N PRO A 130 -8.51 0.10 -7.77
CA PRO A 130 -7.58 -0.02 -8.87
C PRO A 130 -8.31 -0.15 -10.19
N ARG A 131 -7.71 0.37 -11.24
CA ARG A 131 -8.27 0.24 -12.57
C ARG A 131 -8.10 -1.21 -13.07
N GLY A 132 -9.21 -1.89 -13.33
CA GLY A 132 -9.21 -3.26 -13.82
C GLY A 132 -8.89 -4.31 -12.76
N GLY A 133 -8.97 -3.94 -11.48
CA GLY A 133 -8.88 -4.84 -10.33
C GLY A 133 -10.04 -4.66 -9.37
N TYR A 134 -10.12 -5.49 -8.35
CA TYR A 134 -11.17 -5.43 -7.33
C TYR A 134 -10.97 -4.27 -6.36
N ALA A 135 -12.06 -3.63 -5.96
CA ALA A 135 -12.05 -2.69 -4.86
C ALA A 135 -11.68 -3.41 -3.55
N SER A 136 -10.92 -2.75 -2.70
CA SER A 136 -10.47 -3.36 -1.45
C SER A 136 -10.31 -2.33 -0.34
N ILE A 137 -10.32 -2.84 0.91
CA ILE A 137 -10.08 -2.07 2.12
C ILE A 137 -9.09 -2.84 2.99
N GLY A 138 -8.17 -2.15 3.64
CA GLY A 138 -7.21 -2.76 4.56
C GLY A 138 -6.48 -1.74 5.39
N PHE A 139 -5.63 -2.19 6.30
CA PHE A 139 -4.91 -1.34 7.23
C PHE A 139 -3.42 -1.29 6.91
N ALA A 140 -2.86 -0.09 7.05
CA ALA A 140 -1.43 0.17 7.09
C ALA A 140 -1.06 0.80 8.44
N ALA A 141 0.09 0.41 8.98
CA ALA A 141 0.66 1.06 10.16
C ALA A 141 1.49 2.28 9.71
N LEU A 142 1.33 3.43 10.39
CA LEU A 142 1.97 4.67 9.93
C LEU A 142 3.49 4.67 10.10
N ASN A 143 4.02 3.94 11.05
CA ASN A 143 5.47 3.78 11.18
C ASN A 143 6.10 3.05 9.99
N ASN A 144 5.34 2.29 9.20
CA ASN A 144 5.80 1.72 7.93
C ASN A 144 5.88 2.77 6.80
N LEU A 145 5.26 3.92 7.00
CA LEU A 145 5.26 5.04 6.04
C LEU A 145 6.21 6.18 6.47
N GLY A 146 6.88 6.04 7.60
CA GLY A 146 7.74 7.04 8.22
C GLY A 146 7.54 7.08 9.75
N ASP A 147 8.14 8.03 10.45
CA ASP A 147 8.20 8.09 11.91
C ASP A 147 6.89 8.56 12.58
N ASN A 148 5.76 7.86 12.38
CA ASN A 148 4.45 8.26 12.90
C ASN A 148 4.12 9.76 12.68
N THR A 149 4.65 10.34 11.61
CA THR A 149 4.45 11.76 11.30
C THR A 149 2.96 12.06 11.19
N PRO A 150 2.45 13.10 11.87
CA PRO A 150 1.05 13.48 11.76
C PRO A 150 0.63 13.65 10.30
N LEU A 151 -0.45 12.97 9.89
CA LEU A 151 -0.89 12.93 8.50
C LEU A 151 -1.58 14.22 8.02
N ASP A 152 -1.82 15.17 8.89
CA ASP A 152 -2.34 16.50 8.56
C ASP A 152 -1.29 17.42 7.91
N SER A 153 0.00 17.11 8.07
CA SER A 153 1.08 17.80 7.37
C SER A 153 1.12 17.46 5.87
N VAL A 154 1.76 18.31 5.06
CA VAL A 154 1.97 18.05 3.63
C VAL A 154 2.78 16.77 3.41
N ALA A 155 3.82 16.56 4.20
CA ALA A 155 4.66 15.36 4.15
C ALA A 155 3.86 14.11 4.56
N GLY A 156 3.07 14.18 5.63
CA GLY A 156 2.21 13.10 6.07
C GLY A 156 1.14 12.72 5.03
N ARG A 157 0.53 13.69 4.37
CA ARG A 157 -0.42 13.46 3.26
C ARG A 157 0.24 12.80 2.05
N ALA A 158 1.48 13.18 1.73
CA ALA A 158 2.26 12.55 0.68
C ALA A 158 2.62 11.09 1.05
N ALA A 159 3.04 10.84 2.29
CA ALA A 159 3.29 9.49 2.79
C ALA A 159 2.04 8.61 2.76
N ALA A 160 0.86 9.15 3.11
CA ALA A 160 -0.42 8.42 3.07
C ALA A 160 -0.80 7.93 1.66
N LEU A 161 -0.29 8.57 0.60
CA LEU A 161 -0.45 8.09 -0.78
C LEU A 161 0.26 6.75 -1.03
N MET A 162 1.25 6.38 -0.21
CA MET A 162 1.90 5.08 -0.30
C MET A 162 1.10 3.97 0.40
N GLY A 163 -0.03 4.31 1.03
CA GLY A 163 -0.88 3.40 1.79
C GLY A 163 -1.20 2.06 1.12
N PRO A 164 -1.54 1.99 -0.19
CA PRO A 164 -1.80 0.70 -0.85
C PRO A 164 -0.67 -0.31 -0.74
N PHE A 165 0.58 0.17 -0.66
CA PHE A 165 1.80 -0.63 -0.61
C PHE A 165 2.38 -0.81 0.80
N ALA A 166 1.71 -0.24 1.79
CA ALA A 166 2.04 -0.40 3.21
C ALA A 166 0.98 -1.19 3.97
N GLN A 167 -0.06 -1.69 3.29
CA GLN A 167 -1.08 -2.55 3.89
C GLN A 167 -0.47 -3.88 4.33
N LEU A 168 -0.91 -4.33 5.50
CA LEU A 168 -0.49 -5.59 6.13
C LEU A 168 -1.60 -6.62 6.10
N ASP A 169 -2.80 -6.18 5.74
CA ASP A 169 -4.00 -6.97 5.59
C ASP A 169 -5.00 -6.25 4.69
N GLY A 170 -6.08 -6.94 4.39
CA GLY A 170 -7.21 -6.36 3.68
C GLY A 170 -8.23 -7.40 3.26
N VAL A 171 -9.34 -6.88 2.75
CA VAL A 171 -10.39 -7.66 2.11
C VAL A 171 -10.83 -6.94 0.85
N ASN A 172 -11.10 -7.69 -0.22
CA ASN A 172 -11.61 -7.16 -1.47
C ASN A 172 -13.14 -7.35 -1.59
N GLU A 173 -13.73 -6.77 -2.62
CA GLU A 173 -15.18 -6.81 -2.87
C GLU A 173 -15.72 -8.21 -3.19
N CYS A 174 -14.85 -9.16 -3.57
CA CYS A 174 -15.22 -10.57 -3.74
C CYS A 174 -15.24 -11.33 -2.40
N GLY A 175 -14.79 -10.72 -1.30
CA GLY A 175 -14.73 -11.33 0.02
C GLY A 175 -13.44 -12.12 0.26
N VAL A 176 -12.44 -12.02 -0.63
CA VAL A 176 -11.10 -12.57 -0.36
C VAL A 176 -10.37 -11.66 0.60
N SER A 177 -9.91 -12.19 1.72
CA SER A 177 -9.05 -11.50 2.66
C SER A 177 -7.65 -12.11 2.67
N VAL A 178 -6.66 -11.27 2.94
CA VAL A 178 -5.27 -11.66 3.14
C VAL A 178 -4.69 -10.89 4.31
N ALA A 179 -3.92 -11.56 5.14
CA ALA A 179 -3.16 -10.94 6.22
C ALA A 179 -1.76 -11.56 6.28
N VAL A 180 -0.75 -10.72 6.50
CA VAL A 180 0.61 -11.22 6.74
C VAL A 180 0.85 -11.43 8.21
N LEU A 181 1.54 -12.54 8.53
CA LEU A 181 1.99 -12.88 9.85
C LEU A 181 3.50 -13.15 9.79
N THR A 182 4.26 -12.56 10.69
CA THR A 182 5.72 -12.73 10.71
C THR A 182 6.09 -14.18 10.99
N LEU A 183 7.01 -14.69 10.21
CA LEU A 183 7.63 -15.99 10.38
C LEU A 183 9.06 -15.81 10.88
N ASP A 184 9.43 -16.50 11.95
CA ASP A 184 10.81 -16.53 12.47
C ASP A 184 11.60 -17.62 11.72
N SER A 185 11.98 -17.32 10.50
CA SER A 185 12.72 -18.21 9.61
C SER A 185 13.88 -17.49 8.94
N LYS A 186 14.69 -18.24 8.19
CA LYS A 186 15.68 -17.66 7.30
C LYS A 186 14.94 -16.92 6.16
N PRO A 187 15.31 -15.67 5.87
CA PRO A 187 14.67 -14.89 4.81
C PRO A 187 14.62 -15.62 3.47
N CYS A 188 13.46 -15.64 2.86
CA CYS A 188 13.23 -16.25 1.56
C CYS A 188 13.85 -15.39 0.44
N ASP A 189 14.49 -16.05 -0.50
CA ASP A 189 15.04 -15.43 -1.71
C ASP A 189 14.96 -16.49 -2.82
N GLN A 190 13.77 -16.66 -3.39
CA GLN A 190 13.53 -17.65 -4.43
C GLN A 190 14.13 -17.18 -5.77
N ASP A 191 14.73 -18.10 -6.51
CA ASP A 191 15.26 -17.87 -7.86
C ASP A 191 14.91 -19.06 -8.77
N THR A 192 13.64 -19.17 -9.13
CA THR A 192 13.14 -20.20 -10.05
C THR A 192 12.88 -19.65 -11.46
N GLN A 193 13.43 -18.47 -11.75
CA GLN A 193 13.29 -17.75 -13.02
C GLN A 193 11.88 -17.17 -13.26
N ARG A 194 11.05 -17.07 -12.23
CA ARG A 194 9.78 -16.36 -12.26
C ARG A 194 9.98 -14.87 -11.95
N PRO A 195 9.01 -14.01 -12.31
CA PRO A 195 9.02 -12.64 -11.83
C PRO A 195 9.05 -12.58 -10.30
N VAL A 196 9.85 -11.67 -9.74
CA VAL A 196 10.00 -11.56 -8.29
C VAL A 196 9.01 -10.56 -7.72
N ILE A 197 8.35 -10.94 -6.64
CA ILE A 197 7.52 -10.05 -5.82
C ILE A 197 7.96 -10.12 -4.35
N ASN A 198 7.61 -9.11 -3.58
CA ASN A 198 7.77 -9.10 -2.14
C ASN A 198 6.42 -9.17 -1.41
N THR A 199 6.46 -9.19 -0.09
CA THR A 199 5.27 -9.28 0.79
C THR A 199 4.20 -8.24 0.46
N SER A 200 4.57 -6.97 0.26
CA SER A 200 3.61 -5.89 -0.05
C SER A 200 2.94 -6.07 -1.41
N LEU A 201 3.71 -6.51 -2.42
CA LEU A 201 3.16 -6.80 -3.73
C LEU A 201 2.28 -8.05 -3.73
N ALA A 202 2.61 -9.06 -2.93
CA ALA A 202 1.77 -10.24 -2.74
C ALA A 202 0.38 -9.88 -2.18
N ILE A 203 0.33 -9.05 -1.13
CA ILE A 203 -0.94 -8.53 -0.59
C ILE A 203 -1.72 -7.79 -1.68
N ARG A 204 -1.06 -6.90 -2.40
CA ARG A 204 -1.71 -6.08 -3.42
C ARG A 204 -2.22 -6.94 -4.58
N LEU A 205 -1.44 -7.93 -5.00
CA LEU A 205 -1.80 -8.87 -6.07
C LEU A 205 -3.06 -9.67 -5.70
N VAL A 206 -3.12 -10.22 -4.50
CA VAL A 206 -4.27 -10.97 -3.99
C VAL A 206 -5.50 -10.07 -3.92
N LEU A 207 -5.39 -8.90 -3.30
CA LEU A 207 -6.52 -7.98 -3.12
C LEU A 207 -7.05 -7.42 -4.45
N ASP A 208 -6.19 -7.20 -5.43
CA ASP A 208 -6.61 -6.65 -6.71
C ASP A 208 -7.15 -7.70 -7.69
N ARG A 209 -6.79 -9.00 -7.54
CA ARG A 209 -6.99 -9.96 -8.62
C ARG A 209 -7.61 -11.29 -8.24
N ALA A 210 -7.65 -11.66 -6.97
CA ALA A 210 -8.23 -12.93 -6.54
C ALA A 210 -9.70 -12.78 -6.17
N ALA A 211 -10.56 -13.61 -6.72
CA ALA A 211 -11.97 -13.73 -6.34
C ALA A 211 -12.23 -14.89 -5.38
N THR A 212 -11.27 -15.81 -5.23
CA THR A 212 -11.32 -16.96 -4.33
C THR A 212 -9.96 -17.21 -3.68
N THR A 213 -9.93 -17.98 -2.60
CA THR A 213 -8.68 -18.44 -1.95
C THR A 213 -7.82 -19.24 -2.91
N GLN A 214 -8.42 -20.10 -3.77
CA GLN A 214 -7.66 -20.87 -4.76
C GLN A 214 -6.99 -19.96 -5.79
N GLU A 215 -7.71 -18.97 -6.31
CA GLU A 215 -7.12 -17.99 -7.25
C GLU A 215 -5.96 -17.20 -6.61
N ALA A 216 -6.07 -16.86 -5.32
CA ALA A 216 -5.00 -16.19 -4.61
C ALA A 216 -3.74 -17.06 -4.52
N VAL A 217 -3.89 -18.35 -4.21
CA VAL A 217 -2.76 -19.29 -4.17
C VAL A 217 -2.14 -19.48 -5.57
N ASP A 218 -2.97 -19.63 -6.60
CA ASP A 218 -2.50 -19.79 -7.99
C ASP A 218 -1.75 -18.54 -8.46
N LEU A 219 -2.25 -17.34 -8.13
CA LEU A 219 -1.57 -16.08 -8.43
C LEU A 219 -0.20 -15.99 -7.75
N LEU A 220 -0.11 -16.27 -6.45
CA LEU A 220 1.16 -16.21 -5.71
C LEU A 220 2.16 -17.24 -6.24
N SER A 221 1.70 -18.43 -6.62
CA SER A 221 2.55 -19.49 -7.17
C SER A 221 3.20 -19.16 -8.51
N ALA A 222 2.74 -18.11 -9.20
CA ALA A 222 3.32 -17.66 -10.46
C ALA A 222 4.57 -16.78 -10.29
N TYR A 223 4.95 -16.45 -9.06
CA TYR A 223 6.03 -15.54 -8.73
C TYR A 223 7.07 -16.17 -7.81
N ASP A 224 8.28 -15.66 -7.89
CA ASP A 224 9.31 -15.89 -6.89
C ASP A 224 9.15 -14.87 -5.76
N MET A 225 9.25 -15.32 -4.51
CA MET A 225 9.13 -14.46 -3.34
C MET A 225 10.50 -14.01 -2.87
N HIS A 226 10.63 -12.70 -2.64
CA HIS A 226 11.76 -12.08 -1.96
C HIS A 226 11.32 -11.54 -0.60
N ALA A 227 12.05 -11.93 0.45
CA ALA A 227 11.79 -11.49 1.81
C ALA A 227 11.98 -9.97 1.93
N MET A 228 11.01 -9.30 2.53
CA MET A 228 11.05 -7.87 2.79
C MET A 228 11.58 -7.61 4.20
N ALA A 229 12.45 -6.63 4.37
CA ALA A 229 13.03 -6.28 5.66
C ALA A 229 13.88 -7.39 6.30
N GLY A 230 14.43 -8.30 5.51
CA GLY A 230 15.16 -9.45 6.02
C GLY A 230 14.31 -10.40 6.85
N ARG A 231 13.00 -10.48 6.61
CA ARG A 231 12.05 -11.33 7.32
C ARG A 231 11.12 -12.03 6.37
N ASP A 232 10.70 -13.24 6.75
CA ASP A 232 9.66 -14.00 6.09
C ASP A 232 8.31 -13.83 6.75
N TYR A 233 7.27 -14.19 5.97
CA TYR A 233 5.89 -14.01 6.34
C TYR A 233 5.04 -15.19 5.87
N HIS A 234 4.08 -15.60 6.72
CA HIS A 234 2.92 -16.35 6.27
C HIS A 234 1.89 -15.41 5.65
N PHE A 235 1.23 -15.85 4.60
CA PHE A 235 0.05 -15.21 4.07
C PHE A 235 -1.17 -16.03 4.48
N PHE A 236 -1.91 -15.56 5.48
CA PHE A 236 -3.19 -16.13 5.83
C PHE A 236 -4.25 -15.58 4.88
N ILE A 237 -4.83 -16.44 4.08
CA ILE A 237 -5.79 -16.10 3.03
C ILE A 237 -7.08 -16.86 3.28
N ASN A 238 -8.22 -16.18 3.21
CA ASN A 238 -9.53 -16.82 3.21
C ASN A 238 -10.53 -16.07 2.35
N ASP A 239 -11.64 -16.73 1.99
CA ASP A 239 -12.71 -16.14 1.19
C ASP A 239 -14.08 -16.22 1.86
N ALA A 240 -15.10 -15.66 1.19
CA ALA A 240 -16.48 -15.62 1.68
C ALA A 240 -17.13 -17.03 1.75
N ALA A 241 -16.57 -18.03 1.07
CA ALA A 241 -17.05 -19.43 1.17
C ALA A 241 -16.48 -20.16 2.39
N GLY A 242 -15.50 -19.56 3.08
CA GLY A 242 -14.84 -20.12 4.25
C GLY A 242 -13.65 -21.02 3.93
N ASP A 243 -13.20 -21.08 2.67
CA ASP A 243 -11.90 -21.69 2.34
C ASP A 243 -10.80 -20.82 2.93
N ALA A 244 -9.89 -21.42 3.68
CA ALA A 244 -8.82 -20.73 4.38
C ALA A 244 -7.51 -21.50 4.24
N ARG A 245 -6.44 -20.77 3.89
CA ARG A 245 -5.11 -21.34 3.65
C ARG A 245 -4.01 -20.45 4.22
N VAL A 246 -2.87 -21.06 4.48
CA VAL A 246 -1.63 -20.39 4.77
C VAL A 246 -0.68 -20.68 3.61
N ALA A 247 -0.15 -19.62 2.99
CA ALA A 247 0.91 -19.70 1.99
C ALA A 247 2.24 -19.22 2.61
N GLU A 248 3.33 -19.97 2.32
CA GLU A 248 4.69 -19.73 2.79
C GLU A 248 5.67 -19.70 1.62
#